data_2553fb5b50eecb3628bf36286538e632
#
_entry.id   2553fb5b50eecb3628bf36286538e632
#
_cell.length_a   1.000
_cell.length_b   1.000
_cell.length_c   1.000
_cell.angle_alpha   90.00
_cell.angle_beta   90.00
_cell.angle_gamma   90.00
#
_symmetry.space_group_name_H-M   'P 1'
#
loop_
_entity.id
_entity.type
_entity.pdbx_description
1 polymer ?
#
loop_
_entity_poly.entity_id
_entity_poly.type
_entity_poly.pdbx_seq_one_letter_code
_entity_poly.pdbx_strand_id
1 'polypeptide(L)'
;AEGYGQIYVVDESDKILALDKETGEISWESESFLRRELTAPVAYSNYLVVGDAEGYLHFLAQRDGRMIARRKIDGDGIRTKVTVAGDTVFVLANSGNLYALSLRLK
;
A
#
# COMPACT_ATOMS: atom_id res chain seq x y z
N ALA A 1 2.71 6.50 6.01
CA ALA A 1 1.47 7.13 5.52
C ALA A 1 0.51 7.40 6.68
N GLU A 2 -0.44 8.24 6.46
CA GLU A 2 -1.33 8.73 7.50
C GLU A 2 -2.74 8.92 6.94
N GLY A 3 -3.75 8.56 7.71
CA GLY A 3 -5.16 8.73 7.37
C GLY A 3 -6.03 8.18 8.49
N TYR A 4 -7.26 8.63 8.61
CA TYR A 4 -8.18 8.21 9.67
C TYR A 4 -7.61 8.36 11.09
N GLY A 5 -6.73 9.36 11.31
CA GLY A 5 -6.08 9.50 12.61
C GLY A 5 -5.08 8.39 12.91
N GLN A 6 -4.60 7.71 11.89
CA GLN A 6 -3.68 6.57 11.99
C GLN A 6 -2.41 6.81 11.19
N ILE A 7 -1.34 6.14 11.59
CA ILE A 7 -0.10 6.07 10.85
C ILE A 7 0.06 4.63 10.40
N TYR A 8 0.42 4.43 9.14
CA TYR A 8 0.56 3.10 8.56
C TYR A 8 2.03 2.78 8.33
N VAL A 9 2.46 1.61 8.78
CA VAL A 9 3.85 1.17 8.61
C VAL A 9 3.89 -0.29 8.16
N VAL A 10 4.96 -0.65 7.47
CA VAL A 10 5.26 -2.02 7.13
C VAL A 10 6.50 -2.40 7.93
N ASP A 11 6.43 -3.48 8.70
CA ASP A 11 7.57 -3.92 9.50
C ASP A 11 8.50 -4.84 8.69
N GLU A 12 9.58 -5.31 9.32
CA GLU A 12 10.60 -6.14 8.68
C GLU A 12 10.06 -7.46 8.13
N SER A 13 8.95 -7.94 8.68
CA SER A 13 8.32 -9.19 8.24
C SER A 13 7.26 -8.98 7.18
N ASP A 14 7.09 -7.74 6.72
CA ASP A 14 6.03 -7.35 5.78
C ASP A 14 4.63 -7.43 6.39
N LYS A 15 4.56 -7.24 7.71
CA LYS A 15 3.29 -7.06 8.39
C LYS A 15 2.91 -5.58 8.27
N ILE A 16 1.67 -5.32 7.91
CA ILE A 16 1.16 -3.94 7.82
C ILE A 16 0.47 -3.60 9.13
N LEU A 17 0.85 -2.47 9.71
CA LEU A 17 0.32 -2.01 10.99
C LEU A 17 -0.32 -0.65 10.82
N ALA A 18 -1.48 -0.46 11.44
CA ALA A 18 -2.08 0.85 11.60
C ALA A 18 -2.00 1.22 13.08
N LEU A 19 -1.34 2.33 13.37
CA LEU A 19 -1.13 2.81 14.72
C LEU A 19 -1.97 4.06 14.95
N ASP A 20 -2.60 4.13 16.12
CA ASP A 20 -3.31 5.34 16.51
C ASP A 20 -2.30 6.48 16.61
N LYS A 21 -2.60 7.58 15.93
CA LYS A 21 -1.69 8.72 15.82
C LYS A 21 -1.42 9.40 17.16
N GLU A 22 -2.37 9.37 18.08
CA GLU A 22 -2.24 10.02 19.38
C GLU A 22 -1.65 9.10 20.45
N THR A 23 -2.04 7.83 20.47
CA THR A 23 -1.64 6.90 21.53
C THR A 23 -0.52 5.96 21.14
N GLY A 24 -0.31 5.74 19.85
CA GLY A 24 0.64 4.77 19.35
C GLY A 24 0.17 3.33 19.45
N GLU A 25 -1.07 3.11 19.88
CA GLU A 25 -1.62 1.77 19.97
C GLU A 25 -1.96 1.20 18.59
N ILE A 26 -1.85 -0.11 18.46
CA ILE A 26 -2.19 -0.79 17.21
C ILE A 26 -3.70 -0.83 17.04
N SER A 27 -4.21 -0.19 15.97
CA SER A 27 -5.63 -0.21 15.64
C SER A 27 -5.99 -1.49 14.88
N TRP A 28 -5.14 -1.89 13.93
CA TRP A 28 -5.27 -3.15 13.22
C TRP A 28 -3.91 -3.55 12.66
N GLU A 29 -3.79 -4.83 12.33
CA GLU A 29 -2.60 -5.33 11.67
C GLU A 29 -2.98 -6.39 10.64
N SER A 30 -2.19 -6.52 9.59
CA SER A 30 -2.40 -7.50 8.54
C SER A 30 -1.15 -8.32 8.32
N GLU A 31 -1.29 -9.63 8.37
CA GLU A 31 -0.21 -10.57 8.08
C GLU A 31 -0.39 -11.23 6.72
N SER A 32 -1.29 -10.70 5.89
CA SER A 32 -1.62 -11.29 4.59
C SER A 32 -0.49 -11.23 3.58
N PHE A 33 0.51 -10.38 3.81
CA PHE A 33 1.57 -10.11 2.85
C PHE A 33 2.96 -10.47 3.35
N LEU A 34 3.05 -11.35 4.34
CA LEU A 34 4.34 -11.75 4.90
C LEU A 34 5.28 -12.25 3.81
N ARG A 35 6.52 -11.76 3.83
CA ARG A 35 7.60 -12.13 2.91
C ARG A 35 7.37 -11.72 1.45
N ARG A 36 6.47 -10.77 1.19
CA ARG A 36 6.25 -10.27 -0.16
C ARG A 36 7.12 -9.07 -0.52
N GLU A 37 7.92 -8.60 0.41
CA GLU A 37 8.79 -7.43 0.23
C GLU A 37 7.99 -6.22 -0.22
N LEU A 38 7.16 -5.72 0.69
CA LEU A 38 6.27 -4.60 0.41
C LEU A 38 7.01 -3.27 0.33
N THR A 39 6.48 -2.36 -0.50
CA THR A 39 6.92 -0.97 -0.49
C THR A 39 6.30 -0.26 0.71
N ALA A 40 6.77 0.94 1.03
CA ALA A 40 6.15 1.75 2.07
C ALA A 40 4.69 2.04 1.69
N PRO A 41 3.77 2.01 2.66
CA PRO A 41 2.36 2.23 2.36
C PRO A 41 2.06 3.69 2.06
N VAL A 42 1.11 3.92 1.16
CA VAL A 42 0.69 5.27 0.77
C VAL A 42 -0.83 5.35 0.91
N ALA A 43 -1.31 6.37 1.59
CA ALA A 43 -2.74 6.60 1.72
C ALA A 43 -3.29 7.26 0.46
N TYR A 44 -4.39 6.73 -0.05
CA TYR A 44 -5.07 7.28 -1.21
C TYR A 44 -6.57 7.17 -0.99
N SER A 45 -7.25 8.32 -0.87
CA SER A 45 -8.67 8.34 -0.54
C SER A 45 -8.92 7.52 0.74
N ASN A 46 -9.77 6.50 0.69
CA ASN A 46 -10.05 5.63 1.83
C ASN A 46 -9.19 4.36 1.82
N TYR A 47 -8.20 4.31 0.93
CA TYR A 47 -7.40 3.12 0.69
C TYR A 47 -5.96 3.31 1.12
N LEU A 48 -5.33 2.18 1.39
CA LEU A 48 -3.89 2.10 1.61
C LEU A 48 -3.33 1.31 0.45
N VAL A 49 -2.29 1.82 -0.19
CA VAL A 49 -1.70 1.22 -1.39
C VAL A 49 -0.28 0.76 -1.08
N VAL A 50 0.02 -0.49 -1.38
CA VAL A 50 1.38 -1.03 -1.27
C VAL A 50 1.70 -1.84 -2.51
N GLY A 51 2.96 -1.79 -2.96
CA GLY A 51 3.46 -2.66 -4.01
C GLY A 51 4.27 -3.80 -3.44
N ASP A 52 4.49 -4.85 -4.19
CA ASP A 52 5.32 -5.97 -3.75
C ASP A 52 6.36 -6.37 -4.79
N ALA A 53 7.26 -7.29 -4.39
CA ALA A 53 8.36 -7.73 -5.24
C ALA A 53 7.90 -8.57 -6.43
N GLU A 54 6.68 -9.05 -6.42
CA GLU A 54 6.11 -9.79 -7.54
C GLU A 54 5.41 -8.89 -8.56
N GLY A 55 5.32 -7.60 -8.25
CA GLY A 55 4.76 -6.61 -9.17
C GLY A 55 3.28 -6.35 -9.02
N TYR A 56 2.70 -6.73 -7.90
CA TYR A 56 1.30 -6.43 -7.58
C TYR A 56 1.18 -5.14 -6.79
N LEU A 57 0.11 -4.42 -7.05
CA LEU A 57 -0.38 -3.38 -6.15
C LEU A 57 -1.54 -3.95 -5.35
N HIS A 58 -1.51 -3.71 -4.05
CA HIS A 58 -2.57 -4.13 -3.14
C HIS A 58 -3.26 -2.91 -2.58
N PHE A 59 -4.58 -2.95 -2.54
CA PHE A 59 -5.42 -1.88 -2.03
C PHE A 59 -6.16 -2.39 -0.81
N LEU A 60 -5.93 -1.77 0.34
CA LEU A 60 -6.56 -2.14 1.60
C LEU A 60 -7.43 -0.99 2.09
N ALA A 61 -8.46 -1.31 2.86
CA ALA A 61 -9.23 -0.28 3.53
C ALA A 61 -8.41 0.29 4.68
N GLN A 62 -8.31 1.60 4.77
CA GLN A 62 -7.55 2.24 5.84
C GLN A 62 -8.17 1.96 7.22
N ARG A 63 -9.48 1.79 7.25
CA ARG A 63 -10.21 1.66 8.50
C ARG A 63 -9.91 0.36 9.25
N ASP A 64 -9.81 -0.76 8.55
CA ASP A 64 -9.68 -2.06 9.19
C ASP A 64 -8.64 -2.99 8.57
N GLY A 65 -7.94 -2.52 7.52
CA GLY A 65 -6.91 -3.31 6.86
C GLY A 65 -7.43 -4.40 5.94
N ARG A 66 -8.73 -4.44 5.69
CA ARG A 66 -9.32 -5.44 4.81
C ARG A 66 -8.83 -5.27 3.38
N MET A 67 -8.46 -6.36 2.73
CA MET A 67 -8.08 -6.32 1.32
C MET A 67 -9.28 -5.97 0.45
N ILE A 68 -9.14 -4.92 -0.35
CA ILE A 68 -10.21 -4.48 -1.27
C ILE A 68 -9.96 -5.00 -2.67
N ALA A 69 -8.72 -4.87 -3.16
CA ALA A 69 -8.38 -5.27 -4.52
C ALA A 69 -6.88 -5.43 -4.65
N ARG A 70 -6.46 -6.13 -5.68
CA ARG A 70 -5.06 -6.19 -6.09
C ARG A 70 -4.98 -6.21 -7.59
N ARG A 71 -3.86 -5.73 -8.13
CA ARG A 71 -3.66 -5.68 -9.57
C ARG A 71 -2.21 -5.97 -9.92
N LYS A 72 -2.00 -6.86 -10.88
CA LYS A 72 -0.67 -7.12 -11.41
C LYS A 72 -0.26 -5.95 -12.30
N ILE A 73 0.90 -5.36 -12.01
CA ILE A 73 1.40 -4.21 -12.75
C ILE A 73 2.57 -4.62 -13.65
N ASP A 74 3.58 -5.30 -13.08
CA ASP A 74 4.81 -5.59 -13.80
C ASP A 74 5.48 -6.82 -13.19
N GLY A 75 5.88 -7.76 -14.05
CA GLY A 75 6.51 -9.00 -13.61
C GLY A 75 7.86 -8.84 -12.91
N ASP A 76 8.54 -7.71 -13.10
CA ASP A 76 9.84 -7.46 -12.49
C ASP A 76 9.75 -6.92 -11.06
N GLY A 77 8.55 -6.66 -10.58
CA GLY A 77 8.33 -6.24 -9.21
C GLY A 77 8.36 -4.74 -9.00
N ILE A 78 8.00 -4.33 -7.80
CA ILE A 78 7.94 -2.93 -7.38
C ILE A 78 8.73 -2.80 -6.09
N ARG A 79 9.74 -1.92 -6.06
CA ARG A 79 10.53 -1.63 -4.86
C ARG A 79 10.35 -0.22 -4.37
N THR A 80 9.99 0.67 -5.28
CA THR A 80 9.86 2.08 -4.98
C THR A 80 8.48 2.38 -4.45
N LYS A 81 8.40 3.23 -3.42
CA LYS A 81 7.13 3.72 -2.89
C LYS A 81 6.31 4.32 -4.03
N VAL A 82 5.03 3.98 -4.10
CA VAL A 82 4.14 4.55 -5.10
C VAL A 82 3.89 6.02 -4.80
N THR A 83 3.59 6.80 -5.81
CA THR A 83 3.30 8.22 -5.68
C THR A 83 1.85 8.49 -6.06
N VAL A 84 1.15 9.25 -5.25
CA VAL A 84 -0.24 9.62 -5.52
C VAL A 84 -0.31 11.12 -5.81
N ALA A 85 -0.93 11.46 -6.92
CA ALA A 85 -1.17 12.86 -7.28
C ALA A 85 -2.61 12.97 -7.78
N GLY A 86 -3.45 13.70 -7.03
CA GLY A 86 -4.87 13.77 -7.31
C GLY A 86 -5.52 12.40 -7.19
N ASP A 87 -6.14 11.94 -8.25
CA ASP A 87 -6.76 10.61 -8.31
C ASP A 87 -5.96 9.62 -9.16
N THR A 88 -4.66 9.90 -9.35
CA THR A 88 -3.76 9.04 -10.12
C THR A 88 -2.68 8.48 -9.23
N VAL A 89 -2.43 7.18 -9.37
CA VAL A 89 -1.33 6.49 -8.69
C VAL A 89 -0.24 6.21 -9.71
N PHE A 90 0.98 6.67 -9.44
CA PHE A 90 2.14 6.45 -10.29
C PHE A 90 3.02 5.37 -9.67
N VAL A 91 3.38 4.38 -10.48
CA VAL A 91 4.19 3.25 -10.04
C VAL A 91 5.41 3.13 -10.95
N LEU A 92 6.60 3.16 -10.35
CA LEU A 92 7.83 2.87 -11.06
C LEU A 92 8.22 1.43 -10.76
N ALA A 93 8.16 0.58 -11.77
CA ALA A 93 8.51 -0.82 -11.62
C ALA A 93 10.02 -1.03 -11.73
N ASN A 94 10.51 -2.17 -11.23
CA ASN A 94 11.93 -2.50 -11.31
C ASN A 94 12.43 -2.65 -12.75
N SER A 95 11.53 -2.91 -13.69
CA SER A 95 11.85 -2.95 -15.12
C SER A 95 12.25 -1.59 -15.68
N GLY A 96 11.97 -0.51 -14.96
CA GLY A 96 12.14 0.85 -15.44
C GLY A 96 10.89 1.45 -16.06
N ASN A 97 9.84 0.66 -16.22
CA ASN A 97 8.56 1.16 -16.75
C ASN A 97 7.82 1.98 -15.69
N LEU A 98 7.22 3.07 -16.14
CA LEU A 98 6.39 3.92 -15.29
C LEU A 98 4.93 3.72 -15.67
N TYR A 99 4.11 3.44 -14.67
CA TYR A 99 2.67 3.22 -14.85
C TYR A 99 1.88 4.32 -14.16
N ALA A 100 0.84 4.80 -14.81
CA ALA A 100 -0.10 5.75 -14.24
C ALA A 100 -1.47 5.09 -14.19
N LEU A 101 -2.04 4.96 -13.00
CA LEU A 101 -3.31 4.28 -12.80
C LEU A 101 -4.33 5.26 -12.24
N SER A 102 -5.48 5.33 -12.88
CA SER A 102 -6.60 6.08 -12.37
C SER A 102 -7.53 5.11 -11.67
N LEU A 103 -7.66 5.26 -10.36
CA LEU A 103 -8.47 4.35 -9.56
C LEU A 103 -9.91 4.82 -9.50
N ARG A 104 -10.81 3.99 -9.98
CA ARG A 104 -12.25 4.22 -9.88
C ARG A 104 -12.86 3.02 -9.20
N LEU A 105 -12.67 2.97 -7.91
CA LEU A 105 -13.27 1.91 -7.11
C LEU A 105 -14.67 2.37 -6.71
N LYS A 106 -15.63 1.60 -7.11
CA LYS A 106 -17.03 1.88 -6.77
C LYS A 106 -17.46 1.02 -5.59
#